data_e63f6ec8fc6c21386520385e6bb9d1b1
#
_entry.id   e63f6ec8fc6c21386520385e6bb9d1b1
#
_cell.length_a   1.000
_cell.length_b   1.000
_cell.length_c   1.000
_cell.angle_alpha   90.00
_cell.angle_beta   90.00
_cell.angle_gamma   90.00
#
_symmetry.space_group_name_H-M   'P 1'
#
loop_
_entity.id
_entity.type
_entity.pdbx_description
1 polymer ?
#
loop_
_entity_poly.entity_id
_entity_poly.type
_entity_poly.pdbx_seq_one_letter_code
_entity_poly.pdbx_strand_id
1 'polypeptide(L)'
;MTWAYSHDSTHGGFANYGSSQQAMYDSIRSSVQLALAEHPEITFLVPSGTAIQNARASWLGDNLNRDGYHLDLKFGRYTAACTWLERLTGISSVGLHYRPAGVDAVTALTCQLAAHRACASPYEVADMSEAGYA
;
A
#
# COMPACT_ATOMS: atom_id res chain seq x y z
N MET A 1 0.70 -9.35 -1.08
CA MET A 1 2.00 -8.64 -1.21
C MET A 1 2.16 -7.71 -0.01
N THR A 2 3.25 -7.82 0.71
CA THR A 2 3.58 -6.96 1.86
C THR A 2 4.09 -5.58 1.41
N TRP A 3 4.36 -4.69 2.35
CA TRP A 3 4.82 -3.31 2.12
C TRP A 3 6.28 -3.11 2.51
N ALA A 4 6.95 -2.15 1.88
CA ALA A 4 8.27 -1.73 2.27
C ALA A 4 8.23 -0.92 3.58
N TYR A 5 9.34 -0.92 4.30
CA TYR A 5 9.50 -0.12 5.52
C TYR A 5 9.51 1.39 5.21
N SER A 6 9.32 2.24 6.21
CA SER A 6 9.54 3.68 6.04
C SER A 6 11.01 3.98 5.75
N HIS A 7 11.28 5.12 5.11
CA HIS A 7 12.63 5.50 4.69
C HIS A 7 13.61 5.67 5.87
N ASP A 8 13.10 5.98 7.05
CA ASP A 8 13.86 6.17 8.30
C ASP A 8 13.85 4.94 9.21
N SER A 9 13.41 3.79 8.72
CA SER A 9 13.31 2.57 9.53
C SER A 9 14.67 2.15 10.10
N THR A 10 14.67 1.87 11.39
CA THR A 10 15.84 1.34 12.12
C THR A 10 15.79 -0.19 12.26
N HIS A 11 14.84 -0.86 11.64
CA HIS A 11 14.72 -2.31 11.69
C HIS A 11 15.94 -2.99 11.04
N GLY A 12 16.56 -3.94 11.74
CA GLY A 12 17.81 -4.59 11.28
C GLY A 12 17.73 -5.23 9.90
N GLY A 13 16.56 -5.77 9.52
CA GLY A 13 16.35 -6.34 8.19
C GLY A 13 16.34 -5.31 7.05
N PHE A 14 16.22 -4.01 7.35
CA PHE A 14 16.21 -2.97 6.33
C PHE A 14 17.57 -2.82 5.63
N ALA A 15 18.66 -3.09 6.36
CA ALA A 15 20.00 -3.08 5.81
C ALA A 15 20.21 -4.05 4.63
N ASN A 16 19.45 -5.14 4.58
CA ASN A 16 19.49 -6.10 3.47
C ASN A 16 19.07 -5.48 2.12
N TYR A 17 18.38 -4.35 2.17
CA TYR A 17 17.93 -3.57 1.00
C TYR A 17 18.73 -2.27 0.86
N GLY A 18 19.93 -2.19 1.47
CA GLY A 18 20.74 -0.96 1.51
C GLY A 18 20.05 0.20 2.24
N SER A 19 19.15 -0.09 3.17
CA SER A 19 18.29 0.90 3.86
C SER A 19 17.54 1.82 2.89
N SER A 20 17.14 1.26 1.74
CA SER A 20 16.38 1.95 0.70
C SER A 20 14.97 1.39 0.62
N GLN A 21 13.98 2.26 0.89
CA GLN A 21 12.56 1.93 0.76
C GLN A 21 12.22 1.48 -0.66
N GLN A 22 12.74 2.18 -1.68
CA GLN A 22 12.50 1.83 -3.07
C GLN A 22 13.10 0.45 -3.42
N ALA A 23 14.34 0.19 -3.01
CA ALA A 23 14.99 -1.12 -3.25
C ALA A 23 14.22 -2.26 -2.54
N MET A 24 13.73 -2.00 -1.34
CA MET A 24 12.89 -2.97 -0.62
C MET A 24 11.57 -3.23 -1.36
N TYR A 25 10.88 -2.18 -1.81
CA TYR A 25 9.64 -2.33 -2.59
C TYR A 25 9.87 -3.10 -3.89
N ASP A 26 10.92 -2.77 -4.64
CA ASP A 26 11.27 -3.46 -5.89
C ASP A 26 11.58 -4.94 -5.66
N SER A 27 12.26 -5.27 -4.57
CA SER A 27 12.56 -6.65 -4.18
C SER A 27 11.28 -7.42 -3.81
N ILE A 28 10.37 -6.81 -3.05
CA ILE A 28 9.07 -7.40 -2.70
C ILE A 28 8.26 -7.67 -3.98
N ARG A 29 8.16 -6.69 -4.87
CA ARG A 29 7.45 -6.81 -6.14
C ARG A 29 7.99 -7.94 -7.00
N SER A 30 9.31 -7.98 -7.20
CA SER A 30 9.97 -9.02 -8.01
C SER A 30 9.80 -10.40 -7.41
N SER A 31 9.93 -10.55 -6.09
CA SER A 31 9.73 -11.82 -5.39
C SER A 31 8.29 -12.33 -5.53
N VAL A 32 7.30 -11.46 -5.44
CA VAL A 32 5.90 -11.84 -5.62
C VAL A 32 5.62 -12.25 -7.07
N GLN A 33 6.16 -11.53 -8.05
CA GLN A 33 6.01 -11.89 -9.47
C GLN A 33 6.64 -13.26 -9.76
N LEU A 34 7.84 -13.51 -9.22
CA LEU A 34 8.51 -14.80 -9.37
C LEU A 34 7.71 -15.94 -8.70
N ALA A 35 7.24 -15.73 -7.46
CA ALA A 35 6.44 -16.72 -6.75
C ALA A 35 5.16 -17.08 -7.51
N LEU A 36 4.45 -16.10 -8.07
CA LEU A 36 3.24 -16.36 -8.87
C LEU A 36 3.55 -17.05 -10.20
N ALA A 37 4.71 -16.79 -10.80
CA ALA A 37 5.14 -17.47 -12.02
C ALA A 37 5.52 -18.93 -11.77
N GLU A 38 6.16 -19.22 -10.63
CA GLU A 38 6.57 -20.58 -10.24
C GLU A 38 5.42 -21.40 -9.63
N HIS A 39 4.38 -20.75 -9.12
CA HIS A 39 3.27 -21.36 -8.41
C HIS A 39 1.92 -20.97 -9.06
N PRO A 40 1.58 -21.55 -10.23
CA PRO A 40 0.34 -21.19 -10.95
C PRO A 40 -0.94 -21.55 -10.18
N GLU A 41 -0.85 -22.36 -9.15
CA GLU A 41 -1.95 -22.63 -8.22
C GLU A 41 -2.31 -21.41 -7.35
N ILE A 42 -1.41 -20.43 -7.21
CA ILE A 42 -1.69 -19.16 -6.53
C ILE A 42 -2.34 -18.21 -7.54
N THR A 43 -3.65 -18.13 -7.51
CA THR A 43 -4.42 -17.34 -8.47
C THR A 43 -4.87 -15.98 -7.96
N PHE A 44 -4.54 -15.63 -6.71
CA PHE A 44 -5.05 -14.44 -6.05
C PHE A 44 -3.95 -13.60 -5.42
N LEU A 45 -3.90 -12.33 -5.78
CA LEU A 45 -2.97 -11.35 -5.24
C LEU A 45 -3.72 -10.18 -4.60
N VAL A 46 -3.37 -9.85 -3.35
CA VAL A 46 -3.75 -8.59 -2.70
C VAL A 46 -2.54 -7.66 -2.70
N PRO A 47 -2.54 -6.58 -3.49
CA PRO A 47 -1.37 -5.71 -3.69
C PRO A 47 -1.23 -4.63 -2.61
N SER A 48 -1.32 -5.01 -1.32
CA SER A 48 -1.25 -4.04 -0.22
C SER A 48 0.06 -3.24 -0.23
N GLY A 49 1.18 -3.86 -0.62
CA GLY A 49 2.47 -3.16 -0.72
C GLY A 49 2.44 -2.03 -1.74
N THR A 50 1.84 -2.24 -2.92
CA THR A 50 1.66 -1.21 -3.94
C THR A 50 0.67 -0.13 -3.46
N ALA A 51 -0.41 -0.52 -2.77
CA ALA A 51 -1.35 0.44 -2.20
C ALA A 51 -0.68 1.37 -1.17
N ILE A 52 0.20 0.83 -0.33
CA ILE A 52 0.98 1.63 0.61
C ILE A 52 1.96 2.55 -0.12
N GLN A 53 2.64 2.07 -1.18
CA GLN A 53 3.51 2.92 -2.00
C GLN A 53 2.71 4.04 -2.71
N ASN A 54 1.53 3.74 -3.23
CA ASN A 54 0.62 4.75 -3.79
C ASN A 54 0.27 5.82 -2.75
N ALA A 55 -0.14 5.39 -1.55
CA ALA A 55 -0.45 6.32 -0.47
C ALA A 55 0.74 7.21 -0.10
N ARG A 56 1.97 6.68 -0.09
CA ARG A 56 3.20 7.44 0.12
C ARG A 56 3.48 8.46 -0.99
N ALA A 57 3.12 8.15 -2.23
CA ALA A 57 3.27 9.05 -3.38
C ALA A 57 2.25 10.21 -3.36
N SER A 58 1.29 10.19 -2.45
CA SER A 58 0.35 11.29 -2.21
C SER A 58 0.89 12.29 -1.20
N TRP A 59 0.08 13.30 -0.87
CA TRP A 59 0.35 14.25 0.20
C TRP A 59 0.51 13.63 1.59
N LEU A 60 0.06 12.37 1.79
CA LEU A 60 0.26 11.64 3.04
C LEU A 60 1.75 11.38 3.34
N GLY A 61 2.59 11.31 2.30
CA GLY A 61 4.02 11.05 2.45
C GLY A 61 4.31 9.74 3.16
N ASP A 62 5.48 9.64 3.77
CA ASP A 62 5.94 8.41 4.43
C ASP A 62 5.43 8.26 5.88
N ASN A 63 4.14 8.50 6.09
CA ASN A 63 3.47 8.40 7.40
C ASN A 63 2.62 7.13 7.56
N LEU A 64 2.83 6.13 6.72
CA LEU A 64 2.00 4.91 6.71
C LEU A 64 2.47 3.85 7.71
N ASN A 65 3.65 4.03 8.32
CA ASN A 65 4.21 3.15 9.34
C ASN A 65 4.28 3.88 10.69
N ARG A 66 4.04 3.16 11.80
CA ARG A 66 4.07 3.72 13.16
C ARG A 66 5.42 3.61 13.87
N ASP A 67 6.24 2.64 13.46
CA ASP A 67 7.52 2.28 14.07
C ASP A 67 8.59 1.95 13.03
N GLY A 68 8.40 2.45 11.82
CA GLY A 68 9.29 2.22 10.69
C GLY A 68 8.94 0.97 9.85
N TYR A 69 8.13 0.03 10.34
CA TYR A 69 7.80 -1.20 9.61
C TYR A 69 6.36 -1.70 9.78
N HIS A 70 5.73 -1.57 10.94
CA HIS A 70 4.30 -1.88 11.07
C HIS A 70 3.43 -0.74 10.55
N LEU A 71 2.32 -1.07 9.90
CA LEU A 71 1.36 -0.05 9.47
C LEU A 71 0.83 0.75 10.66
N ASP A 72 0.65 2.04 10.47
CA ASP A 72 -0.02 2.88 11.44
C ASP A 72 -1.47 2.41 11.65
N LEU A 73 -2.04 2.76 12.80
CA LEU A 73 -3.33 2.21 13.22
C LEU A 73 -4.53 2.83 12.51
N LYS A 74 -4.32 3.92 11.77
CA LYS A 74 -5.36 4.68 11.09
C LYS A 74 -5.27 4.44 9.58
N PHE A 75 -4.63 5.35 8.86
CA PHE A 75 -4.65 5.34 7.40
C PHE A 75 -3.77 4.26 6.75
N GLY A 76 -2.68 3.81 7.36
CA GLY A 76 -1.90 2.69 6.85
C GLY A 76 -2.71 1.38 6.85
N ARG A 77 -3.31 1.03 8.00
CA ARG A 77 -4.21 -0.13 8.09
C ARG A 77 -5.46 0.04 7.23
N TYR A 78 -5.99 1.26 7.15
CA TYR A 78 -7.17 1.52 6.35
C TYR A 78 -6.90 1.32 4.85
N THR A 79 -5.77 1.81 4.35
CA THR A 79 -5.34 1.58 2.96
C THR A 79 -5.23 0.09 2.66
N ALA A 80 -4.58 -0.68 3.54
CA ALA A 80 -4.50 -2.14 3.38
C ALA A 80 -5.88 -2.79 3.40
N ALA A 81 -6.76 -2.40 4.33
CA ALA A 81 -8.12 -2.94 4.43
C ALA A 81 -8.95 -2.65 3.17
N CYS A 82 -8.88 -1.45 2.62
CA CYS A 82 -9.52 -1.10 1.35
C CYS A 82 -9.03 -1.99 0.19
N THR A 83 -7.72 -2.26 0.15
CA THR A 83 -7.13 -3.16 -0.87
C THR A 83 -7.68 -4.58 -0.73
N TRP A 84 -7.75 -5.11 0.48
CA TRP A 84 -8.33 -6.42 0.74
C TRP A 84 -9.81 -6.49 0.37
N LEU A 85 -10.60 -5.50 0.79
CA LEU A 85 -12.02 -5.43 0.47
C LEU A 85 -12.23 -5.48 -1.05
N GLU A 86 -11.56 -4.60 -1.78
CA GLU A 86 -11.73 -4.51 -3.23
C GLU A 86 -11.31 -5.79 -3.94
N ARG A 87 -10.18 -6.37 -3.55
CA ARG A 87 -9.70 -7.63 -4.15
C ARG A 87 -10.61 -8.82 -3.84
N LEU A 88 -11.15 -8.91 -2.63
CA LEU A 88 -12.01 -10.03 -2.22
C LEU A 88 -13.43 -9.93 -2.79
N THR A 89 -13.97 -8.72 -2.92
CA THR A 89 -15.37 -8.51 -3.29
C THR A 89 -15.57 -8.05 -4.72
N GLY A 90 -14.54 -7.49 -5.36
CA GLY A 90 -14.66 -6.80 -6.65
C GLY A 90 -15.37 -5.45 -6.56
N ILE A 91 -15.73 -4.99 -5.35
CA ILE A 91 -16.39 -3.70 -5.12
C ILE A 91 -15.32 -2.64 -4.89
N SER A 92 -15.38 -1.54 -5.66
CA SER A 92 -14.44 -0.42 -5.48
C SER A 92 -14.48 0.11 -4.04
N SER A 93 -13.29 0.33 -3.50
CA SER A 93 -13.13 0.98 -2.20
C SER A 93 -13.36 2.49 -2.24
N VAL A 94 -13.36 3.10 -3.44
CA VAL A 94 -13.57 4.53 -3.60
C VAL A 94 -15.01 4.92 -3.27
N GLY A 95 -15.16 5.89 -2.37
CA GLY A 95 -16.47 6.35 -1.92
C GLY A 95 -17.08 5.55 -0.76
N LEU A 96 -16.33 4.64 -0.14
CA LEU A 96 -16.78 3.98 1.09
C LEU A 96 -17.08 5.00 2.19
N HIS A 97 -18.27 4.88 2.79
CA HIS A 97 -18.67 5.75 3.90
C HIS A 97 -17.88 5.46 5.19
N TYR A 98 -17.48 4.20 5.40
CA TYR A 98 -16.69 3.85 6.58
C TYR A 98 -15.30 4.47 6.51
N ARG A 99 -14.89 5.03 7.62
CA ARG A 99 -13.52 5.49 7.88
C ARG A 99 -13.17 5.29 9.35
N PRO A 100 -11.90 5.02 9.68
CA PRO A 100 -11.46 4.89 11.08
C PRO A 100 -11.69 6.19 11.86
N ALA A 101 -11.91 6.07 13.16
CA ALA A 101 -12.02 7.23 14.04
C ALA A 101 -10.75 8.10 13.95
N GLY A 102 -10.95 9.41 13.80
CA GLY A 102 -9.86 10.38 13.66
C GLY A 102 -9.21 10.42 12.26
N VAL A 103 -9.81 9.77 11.27
CA VAL A 103 -9.46 9.92 9.85
C VAL A 103 -10.52 10.79 9.19
N ASP A 104 -10.12 11.94 8.64
CA ASP A 104 -11.02 12.84 7.92
C ASP A 104 -11.38 12.28 6.52
N ALA A 105 -12.33 12.91 5.86
CA ALA A 105 -12.87 12.43 4.59
C ALA A 105 -11.82 12.47 3.46
N VAL A 106 -10.95 13.47 3.44
CA VAL A 106 -9.92 13.64 2.41
C VAL A 106 -8.84 12.57 2.57
N THR A 107 -8.38 12.35 3.79
CA THR A 107 -7.43 11.27 4.12
C THR A 107 -8.02 9.91 3.74
N ALA A 108 -9.28 9.65 4.10
CA ALA A 108 -9.94 8.39 3.76
C ALA A 108 -10.05 8.19 2.25
N LEU A 109 -10.45 9.21 1.50
CA LEU A 109 -10.53 9.15 0.03
C LEU A 109 -9.15 8.89 -0.60
N THR A 110 -8.09 9.54 -0.09
CA THR A 110 -6.72 9.29 -0.57
C THR A 110 -6.31 7.84 -0.36
N CYS A 111 -6.60 7.24 0.80
CA CYS A 111 -6.34 5.83 1.08
C CYS A 111 -7.14 4.90 0.14
N GLN A 112 -8.42 5.20 -0.09
CA GLN A 112 -9.29 4.46 -0.99
C GLN A 112 -8.78 4.50 -2.44
N LEU A 113 -8.39 5.68 -2.92
CA LEU A 113 -7.79 5.84 -4.26
C LEU A 113 -6.48 5.08 -4.40
N ALA A 114 -5.62 5.13 -3.39
CA ALA A 114 -4.36 4.40 -3.37
C ALA A 114 -4.58 2.88 -3.47
N ALA A 115 -5.56 2.35 -2.74
CA ALA A 115 -5.97 0.96 -2.78
C ALA A 115 -6.55 0.58 -4.15
N HIS A 116 -7.48 1.38 -4.67
CA HIS A 116 -8.13 1.16 -5.97
C HIS A 116 -7.12 1.11 -7.11
N ARG A 117 -6.19 2.07 -7.17
CA ARG A 117 -5.14 2.10 -8.19
C ARG A 117 -4.19 0.90 -8.10
N ALA A 118 -3.86 0.45 -6.89
CA ALA A 118 -3.08 -0.76 -6.69
C ALA A 118 -3.81 -2.02 -7.15
N CYS A 119 -5.13 -2.10 -6.94
CA CYS A 119 -5.94 -3.21 -7.45
C CYS A 119 -5.97 -3.24 -8.98
N ALA A 120 -5.97 -2.08 -9.64
CA ALA A 120 -5.93 -1.96 -11.10
C ALA A 120 -4.54 -2.26 -11.68
N SER A 121 -3.46 -1.82 -11.00
CA SER A 121 -2.07 -2.00 -11.44
C SER A 121 -1.20 -2.50 -10.27
N PRO A 122 -1.23 -3.83 -9.98
CA PRO A 122 -0.64 -4.40 -8.76
C PRO A 122 0.86 -4.20 -8.57
N TYR A 123 1.58 -3.92 -9.64
CA TYR A 123 3.04 -3.85 -9.65
C TYR A 123 3.59 -2.46 -9.99
N GLU A 124 2.72 -1.46 -10.14
CA GLU A 124 3.11 -0.11 -10.53
C GLU A 124 2.64 0.91 -9.51
N VAL A 125 3.54 1.80 -9.12
CA VAL A 125 3.18 2.93 -8.26
C VAL A 125 2.48 3.98 -9.12
N ALA A 126 1.26 4.32 -8.74
CA ALA A 126 0.45 5.30 -9.45
C ALA A 126 0.89 6.73 -9.10
N ASP A 127 0.70 7.65 -10.04
CA ASP A 127 0.76 9.07 -9.74
C ASP A 127 -0.41 9.46 -8.82
N MET A 128 -0.09 9.91 -7.62
CA MET A 128 -1.04 10.30 -6.57
C MET A 128 -0.96 11.80 -6.26
N SER A 129 -0.29 12.58 -7.10
CA SER A 129 -0.06 14.02 -6.85
C SER A 129 -1.34 14.82 -6.67
N GLU A 130 -2.42 14.44 -7.33
CA GLU A 130 -3.72 15.10 -7.24
C GLU A 130 -4.70 14.43 -6.23
N ALA A 131 -4.28 13.35 -5.58
CA ALA A 131 -5.14 12.70 -4.59
C ALA A 131 -5.32 13.60 -3.36
N GLY A 132 -6.57 13.92 -3.04
CA GLY A 132 -6.92 14.81 -1.92
C GLY A 132 -7.32 16.24 -2.33
N TYR A 133 -7.24 16.58 -3.60
CA TYR A 133 -7.70 17.90 -4.12
C TYR A 133 -9.05 17.82 -4.82
N ALA A 134 -9.73 16.69 -4.75
CA ALA A 134 -11.03 16.50 -5.36
C ALA A 134 -12.17 16.87 -4.42
#